data_aa6d7f33b6ad993e3734a3c9c3545d8e
#
_entry.id   aa6d7f33b6ad993e3734a3c9c3545d8e
#
_cell.length_a   1.000
_cell.length_b   1.000
_cell.length_c   1.000
_cell.angle_alpha   90.00
_cell.angle_beta   90.00
_cell.angle_gamma   90.00
#
_symmetry.space_group_name_H-M   'P 1'
#
loop_
_entity.id
_entity.type
_entity.pdbx_description
1 polymer ?
#
loop_
_entity_poly.entity_id
_entity_poly.type
_entity_poly.pdbx_seq_one_letter_code
_entity_poly.pdbx_strand_id
1 'polypeptide(L)'
;MALSRPSTLMMLGAITVAALALTGCSGSSDEPATSAITDVPREQTTTPAGTGPIDLVTWNLYSGEPASLDWIYAYADSENTALANMCEGLMRQNEDMSLSPALAADVQHPDDVTTVFTLRDGVTFWDGSPLTAEDVVYSLSRHLDPAAGSYWSTPFYDRVSSIEATGPSEVTVRFSQPDSLFERMLATAAGVIGKQSFVESAGEAYGTSSGGIMCTGPFAFDSWNSGSKISMVANPNYWDEEMRPMVEKLDLTFVTDESTVANSLLSGDIDGTFMPPLAATEQLASSAEGSFVLGLGTDWMAIRPTEKAGPLEQLELRQALSLILDREAVAQAVYRGTATPAVTPIQPGAWGYSRELWQTAYDELPAPVFDVEQAAELVQNAGLDGTELTIAIPADSEAEQKIGEILSAGGEQIGVSITIESIPQTSFTELYFDEQARAPYDAFIVQEYGAGVADPVVSMSEFTPLSAYNYGNNDDPVLTQSVDDALSAMDDDARAELLITGQQSMVDNLPLIPVVNLEQRVYQNSRITGATASLARLYYPWAARIGAGE
;
A
#
# COMPACT_ATOMS: atom_id res chain seq x y z
N MET A 1 -8.34 43.35 60.39
CA MET A 1 -7.12 43.88 61.04
C MET A 1 -6.11 43.99 59.91
N ALA A 2 -5.98 45.15 59.38
CA ALA A 2 -4.99 46.23 59.53
C ALA A 2 -3.71 45.87 58.80
N LEU A 3 -3.55 46.46 57.56
CA LEU A 3 -2.73 47.65 57.19
C LEU A 3 -1.21 47.41 57.30
N SER A 4 -0.42 47.54 56.21
CA SER A 4 0.14 48.83 55.81
C SER A 4 1.06 48.71 54.59
N ARG A 5 0.91 49.60 53.57
CA ARG A 5 1.96 50.14 52.73
C ARG A 5 2.67 51.33 53.50
N PRO A 6 3.86 51.81 53.15
CA PRO A 6 4.28 52.43 51.87
C PRO A 6 5.79 52.22 51.60
N SER A 7 6.52 52.75 50.65
CA SER A 7 6.71 54.08 50.09
C SER A 7 7.68 54.02 48.85
N THR A 8 7.44 54.94 47.94
CA THR A 8 8.18 55.39 46.81
C THR A 8 9.60 55.91 47.13
N LEU A 9 10.59 55.63 46.22
CA LEU A 9 11.74 56.58 46.05
C LEU A 9 12.13 56.62 44.57
N MET A 10 11.94 57.79 43.98
CA MET A 10 12.50 58.24 42.71
C MET A 10 14.00 58.53 42.87
N MET A 11 14.82 58.09 41.89
CA MET A 11 16.10 58.77 41.63
C MET A 11 16.31 58.87 40.10
N LEU A 12 16.42 60.11 39.65
CA LEU A 12 16.89 60.54 38.30
C LEU A 12 18.39 60.24 38.19
N GLY A 13 18.82 59.78 37.03
CA GLY A 13 20.24 59.61 36.68
C GLY A 13 20.47 59.56 35.16
N ALA A 14 20.79 60.71 34.63
CA ALA A 14 21.60 61.08 33.45
C ALA A 14 21.73 60.13 32.26
N ILE A 15 21.26 60.63 31.11
CA ILE A 15 21.46 60.16 29.74
C ILE A 15 22.91 60.37 29.33
N THR A 16 23.63 59.31 28.92
CA THR A 16 24.86 59.39 28.12
C THR A 16 24.61 58.66 26.81
N VAL A 17 24.54 59.44 25.72
CA VAL A 17 24.44 58.93 24.33
C VAL A 17 25.84 58.48 23.92
N ALA A 18 26.01 57.17 23.73
CA ALA A 18 27.15 56.61 23.01
C ALA A 18 26.68 56.16 21.62
N ALA A 19 27.10 56.88 20.58
CA ALA A 19 26.91 56.46 19.19
C ALA A 19 27.87 55.30 18.88
N LEU A 20 27.30 54.07 18.70
CA LEU A 20 28.01 52.92 18.15
C LEU A 20 27.68 52.85 16.65
N ALA A 21 28.71 52.95 15.84
CA ALA A 21 28.68 52.73 14.41
C ALA A 21 28.26 51.29 14.10
N LEU A 22 27.13 51.11 13.43
CA LEU A 22 26.73 49.86 12.81
C LEU A 22 27.56 49.63 11.56
N THR A 23 28.60 48.81 11.65
CA THR A 23 29.18 48.14 10.49
C THR A 23 28.20 47.09 10.01
N GLY A 24 27.64 47.28 8.83
CA GLY A 24 26.77 46.31 8.17
C GLY A 24 27.52 45.02 7.93
N CYS A 25 27.01 43.92 8.53
CA CYS A 25 27.26 42.59 8.03
C CYS A 25 26.35 42.40 6.83
N SER A 26 26.97 42.12 5.68
CA SER A 26 26.34 41.64 4.46
C SER A 26 25.41 40.46 4.80
N GLY A 27 24.14 40.60 4.40
CA GLY A 27 23.18 39.51 4.48
C GLY A 27 23.69 38.29 3.70
N SER A 28 23.89 37.20 4.39
CA SER A 28 23.75 35.88 3.79
C SER A 28 22.31 35.81 3.30
N SER A 29 22.14 35.62 2.02
CA SER A 29 20.88 35.12 1.48
C SER A 29 20.59 33.80 2.21
N ASP A 30 19.57 33.78 3.04
CA ASP A 30 18.95 32.54 3.44
C ASP A 30 18.40 31.91 2.15
N GLU A 31 19.20 31.07 1.51
CA GLU A 31 18.62 30.01 0.67
C GLU A 31 17.69 29.21 1.60
N PRO A 32 16.43 28.98 1.20
CA PRO A 32 15.57 28.10 1.98
C PRO A 32 16.31 26.78 2.14
N ALA A 33 16.48 26.31 3.38
CA ALA A 33 17.09 25.02 3.65
C ALA A 33 16.34 24.00 2.81
N THR A 34 17.02 23.39 1.85
CA THR A 34 16.48 22.28 1.03
C THR A 34 16.01 21.22 2.02
N SER A 35 14.75 20.81 1.95
CA SER A 35 14.23 19.74 2.80
C SER A 35 15.08 18.50 2.58
N ALA A 36 15.46 17.79 3.65
CA ALA A 36 16.24 16.55 3.56
C ALA A 36 15.59 15.50 2.65
N ILE A 37 14.28 15.61 2.45
CA ILE A 37 13.49 14.70 1.62
C ILE A 37 13.72 14.90 0.10
N THR A 38 14.20 16.06 -0.34
CA THR A 38 14.47 16.32 -1.77
C THR A 38 15.62 15.49 -2.32
N ASP A 39 16.53 15.07 -1.47
CA ASP A 39 17.71 14.28 -1.82
C ASP A 39 17.52 12.76 -1.59
N VAL A 40 16.35 12.34 -1.09
CA VAL A 40 16.03 10.93 -0.86
C VAL A 40 15.85 10.19 -2.20
N PRO A 41 16.49 9.03 -2.39
CA PRO A 41 16.25 8.18 -3.56
C PRO A 41 14.79 7.76 -3.67
N ARG A 42 14.20 7.93 -4.86
CA ARG A 42 12.78 7.63 -5.14
C ARG A 42 12.66 6.47 -6.12
N GLU A 43 11.46 5.89 -6.20
CA GLU A 43 11.13 4.76 -7.08
C GLU A 43 12.08 3.57 -6.92
N GLN A 44 12.62 3.40 -5.73
CA GLN A 44 13.55 2.32 -5.45
C GLN A 44 12.78 0.98 -5.38
N THR A 45 13.36 -0.07 -5.92
CA THR A 45 12.84 -1.44 -5.77
C THR A 45 13.47 -2.14 -4.58
N THR A 46 14.74 -1.81 -4.28
CA THR A 46 15.51 -2.41 -3.19
C THR A 46 16.57 -1.41 -2.69
N THR A 47 17.00 -1.59 -1.46
CA THR A 47 18.20 -0.93 -0.94
C THR A 47 19.47 -1.70 -1.41
N PRO A 48 20.69 -1.12 -1.31
CA PRO A 48 21.91 -1.82 -1.71
C PRO A 48 22.04 -3.20 -1.05
N ALA A 49 22.52 -4.18 -1.78
CA ALA A 49 22.65 -5.57 -1.29
C ALA A 49 23.51 -5.68 -0.02
N GLY A 50 23.13 -6.58 0.89
CA GLY A 50 23.90 -6.89 2.09
C GLY A 50 25.30 -7.43 1.75
N THR A 51 26.29 -7.08 2.58
CA THR A 51 27.72 -7.42 2.35
C THR A 51 28.16 -8.72 3.04
N GLY A 52 27.33 -9.29 3.91
CA GLY A 52 27.64 -10.52 4.63
C GLY A 52 26.56 -10.94 5.63
N PRO A 53 26.80 -12.06 6.32
CA PRO A 53 25.84 -12.61 7.28
C PRO A 53 25.68 -11.73 8.52
N ILE A 54 24.51 -11.87 9.16
CA ILE A 54 24.16 -11.20 10.41
C ILE A 54 23.31 -12.13 11.28
N ASP A 55 23.57 -12.14 12.60
CA ASP A 55 22.92 -13.10 13.51
C ASP A 55 21.43 -12.80 13.72
N LEU A 56 21.08 -11.52 13.87
CA LEU A 56 19.71 -11.08 14.19
C LEU A 56 19.39 -9.76 13.50
N VAL A 57 18.19 -9.71 12.91
CA VAL A 57 17.53 -8.48 12.48
C VAL A 57 16.21 -8.32 13.23
N THR A 58 15.96 -7.13 13.76
CA THR A 58 14.70 -6.74 14.38
C THR A 58 13.99 -5.76 13.47
N TRP A 59 12.84 -6.16 12.89
CA TRP A 59 12.04 -5.33 12.00
C TRP A 59 10.69 -5.03 12.61
N ASN A 60 10.21 -3.80 12.50
CA ASN A 60 8.91 -3.44 13.05
C ASN A 60 7.80 -3.53 12.00
N LEU A 61 6.71 -4.20 12.32
CA LEU A 61 5.46 -4.19 11.57
C LEU A 61 4.67 -2.96 12.00
N TYR A 62 4.61 -1.93 11.16
CA TYR A 62 4.04 -0.63 11.50
C TYR A 62 2.52 -0.68 11.77
N SER A 63 1.79 -1.60 11.12
CA SER A 63 0.35 -1.79 11.34
C SER A 63 0.03 -2.66 12.56
N GLY A 64 1.04 -3.06 13.35
CA GLY A 64 0.86 -3.82 14.58
C GLY A 64 0.90 -5.33 14.41
N GLU A 65 0.40 -6.04 15.41
CA GLU A 65 0.38 -7.51 15.44
C GLU A 65 -0.56 -8.09 14.39
N PRO A 66 -0.11 -9.06 13.55
CA PRO A 66 -1.00 -9.81 12.66
C PRO A 66 -2.18 -10.46 13.39
N ALA A 67 -3.36 -10.42 12.78
CA ALA A 67 -4.53 -11.13 13.33
C ALA A 67 -4.40 -12.64 13.14
N SER A 68 -3.81 -13.07 12.03
CA SER A 68 -3.57 -14.47 11.68
C SER A 68 -2.43 -14.59 10.67
N LEU A 69 -1.74 -15.73 10.67
CA LEU A 69 -0.83 -16.15 9.60
C LEU A 69 -1.46 -17.24 8.71
N ASP A 70 -2.76 -17.48 8.82
CA ASP A 70 -3.48 -18.29 7.82
C ASP A 70 -3.73 -17.43 6.58
N TRP A 71 -3.12 -17.81 5.46
CA TRP A 71 -3.12 -17.02 4.22
C TRP A 71 -4.51 -16.70 3.65
N ILE A 72 -5.53 -17.55 3.92
CA ILE A 72 -6.88 -17.27 3.42
C ILE A 72 -7.51 -16.05 4.08
N TYR A 73 -6.99 -15.60 5.24
CA TYR A 73 -7.42 -14.41 5.98
C TYR A 73 -6.41 -13.26 5.92
N ALA A 74 -5.25 -13.48 5.31
CA ALA A 74 -4.16 -12.49 5.27
C ALA A 74 -4.43 -11.43 4.20
N TYR A 75 -5.10 -10.35 4.57
CA TYR A 75 -5.37 -9.22 3.68
C TYR A 75 -4.69 -7.92 4.12
N ALA A 76 -4.30 -7.80 5.39
CA ALA A 76 -3.67 -6.60 5.91
C ALA A 76 -2.13 -6.63 5.75
N ASP A 77 -1.50 -5.48 5.94
CA ASP A 77 -0.07 -5.29 5.72
C ASP A 77 0.80 -6.21 6.59
N SER A 78 0.51 -6.28 7.90
CA SER A 78 1.33 -7.05 8.84
C SER A 78 1.34 -8.54 8.57
N GLU A 79 0.17 -9.12 8.21
CA GLU A 79 0.05 -10.52 7.83
C GLU A 79 0.89 -10.83 6.60
N ASN A 80 0.71 -10.04 5.53
CA ASN A 80 1.37 -10.25 4.26
C ASN A 80 2.89 -10.00 4.38
N THR A 81 3.31 -8.92 5.06
CA THR A 81 4.73 -8.63 5.32
C THR A 81 5.44 -9.77 6.09
N ALA A 82 4.74 -10.41 7.04
CA ALA A 82 5.28 -11.56 7.76
C ALA A 82 5.31 -12.82 6.89
N LEU A 83 4.18 -13.16 6.24
CA LEU A 83 4.03 -14.35 5.40
C LEU A 83 5.00 -14.37 4.23
N ALA A 84 5.29 -13.23 3.61
CA ALA A 84 6.19 -13.10 2.47
C ALA A 84 7.59 -13.72 2.69
N ASN A 85 8.06 -13.77 3.94
CA ASN A 85 9.35 -14.38 4.28
C ASN A 85 9.24 -15.88 4.57
N MET A 86 8.04 -16.36 4.86
CA MET A 86 7.80 -17.71 5.34
C MET A 86 7.13 -18.60 4.29
N CYS A 87 6.21 -18.05 3.50
CA CYS A 87 5.39 -18.82 2.57
C CYS A 87 5.55 -18.33 1.14
N GLU A 88 5.31 -19.20 0.20
CA GLU A 88 5.46 -18.93 -1.23
C GLU A 88 4.22 -19.40 -1.99
N GLY A 89 3.97 -18.73 -3.14
CA GLY A 89 2.99 -19.16 -4.13
C GLY A 89 3.64 -19.91 -5.31
N LEU A 90 2.81 -20.30 -6.29
CA LEU A 90 3.31 -20.83 -7.55
C LEU A 90 4.05 -19.77 -8.36
N MET A 91 3.61 -18.52 -8.26
CA MET A 91 4.20 -17.34 -8.90
C MET A 91 4.79 -16.40 -7.83
N ARG A 92 5.65 -15.48 -8.25
CA ARG A 92 6.29 -14.46 -7.40
C ARG A 92 6.16 -13.09 -8.03
N GLN A 93 5.70 -12.10 -7.27
CA GLN A 93 5.84 -10.68 -7.61
C GLN A 93 7.26 -10.26 -7.20
N ASN A 94 8.08 -9.84 -8.16
CA ASN A 94 9.46 -9.45 -7.92
C ASN A 94 9.57 -8.04 -7.33
N GLU A 95 10.75 -7.65 -6.85
CA GLU A 95 11.01 -6.31 -6.26
C GLU A 95 10.66 -5.16 -7.21
N ASP A 96 10.79 -5.36 -8.52
CA ASP A 96 10.41 -4.39 -9.55
C ASP A 96 8.93 -4.48 -9.96
N MET A 97 8.13 -5.22 -9.19
CA MET A 97 6.69 -5.47 -9.40
C MET A 97 6.39 -6.38 -10.61
N SER A 98 7.37 -6.92 -11.32
CA SER A 98 7.17 -7.90 -12.38
C SER A 98 6.77 -9.27 -11.82
N LEU A 99 6.20 -10.14 -12.67
CA LEU A 99 5.80 -11.50 -12.30
C LEU A 99 6.82 -12.52 -12.80
N SER A 100 7.12 -13.53 -11.99
CA SER A 100 7.94 -14.68 -12.37
C SER A 100 7.46 -15.99 -11.71
N PRO A 101 7.78 -17.17 -12.29
CA PRO A 101 7.55 -18.46 -11.64
C PRO A 101 8.36 -18.58 -10.33
N ALA A 102 7.73 -19.16 -9.27
CA ALA A 102 8.35 -19.46 -7.98
C ALA A 102 8.33 -20.95 -7.67
N LEU A 103 7.33 -21.46 -6.94
CA LEU A 103 7.18 -22.91 -6.74
C LEU A 103 6.83 -23.65 -8.05
N ALA A 104 6.24 -22.97 -9.02
CA ALA A 104 6.19 -23.46 -10.41
C ALA A 104 7.57 -23.32 -11.06
N ALA A 105 8.03 -24.32 -11.78
CA ALA A 105 9.19 -24.26 -12.66
C ALA A 105 8.82 -23.82 -14.06
N ASP A 106 7.59 -24.14 -14.49
CA ASP A 106 7.06 -23.83 -15.83
C ASP A 106 5.54 -23.59 -15.72
N VAL A 107 5.05 -22.71 -16.60
CA VAL A 107 3.62 -22.39 -16.73
C VAL A 107 3.26 -22.48 -18.19
N GLN A 108 2.21 -23.22 -18.52
CA GLN A 108 1.74 -23.42 -19.89
C GLN A 108 0.26 -23.11 -20.02
N HIS A 109 -0.11 -22.53 -21.17
CA HIS A 109 -1.49 -22.22 -21.54
C HIS A 109 -1.88 -23.03 -22.79
N PRO A 110 -2.35 -24.30 -22.62
CA PRO A 110 -2.78 -25.12 -23.78
C PRO A 110 -3.92 -24.49 -24.57
N ASP A 111 -4.73 -23.69 -23.89
CA ASP A 111 -5.81 -22.85 -24.42
C ASP A 111 -6.10 -21.70 -23.46
N ASP A 112 -6.98 -20.76 -23.85
CA ASP A 112 -7.27 -19.53 -23.12
C ASP A 112 -7.99 -19.75 -21.76
N VAL A 113 -8.45 -20.96 -21.46
CA VAL A 113 -9.18 -21.33 -20.23
C VAL A 113 -8.51 -22.44 -19.44
N THR A 114 -7.25 -22.73 -19.73
CA THR A 114 -6.48 -23.78 -19.06
C THR A 114 -5.07 -23.31 -18.78
N THR A 115 -4.66 -23.30 -17.51
CA THR A 115 -3.26 -23.08 -17.10
C THR A 115 -2.72 -24.37 -16.45
N VAL A 116 -1.53 -24.78 -16.88
CA VAL A 116 -0.82 -25.95 -16.35
C VAL A 116 0.47 -25.50 -15.70
N PHE A 117 0.59 -25.78 -14.40
CA PHE A 117 1.79 -25.49 -13.61
C PHE A 117 2.60 -26.76 -13.41
N THR A 118 3.87 -26.75 -13.81
CA THR A 118 4.83 -27.79 -13.46
C THR A 118 5.59 -27.36 -12.20
N LEU A 119 5.49 -28.15 -11.13
CA LEU A 119 6.16 -27.84 -9.87
C LEU A 119 7.68 -28.01 -9.97
N ARG A 120 8.40 -27.18 -9.24
CA ARG A 120 9.85 -27.23 -9.15
C ARG A 120 10.30 -28.47 -8.37
N ASP A 121 11.29 -29.19 -8.92
CA ASP A 121 11.88 -30.34 -8.29
C ASP A 121 12.69 -29.93 -7.03
N GLY A 122 12.67 -30.79 -6.01
CA GLY A 122 13.51 -30.66 -4.82
C GLY A 122 13.04 -29.60 -3.79
N VAL A 123 11.88 -28.98 -4.00
CA VAL A 123 11.29 -28.09 -2.99
C VAL A 123 10.79 -28.93 -1.79
N THR A 124 11.13 -28.49 -0.59
CA THR A 124 10.70 -29.13 0.65
C THR A 124 10.06 -28.12 1.61
N PHE A 125 9.09 -28.57 2.38
CA PHE A 125 8.65 -27.86 3.57
C PHE A 125 9.78 -27.84 4.62
N TRP A 126 9.66 -26.99 5.64
CA TRP A 126 10.71 -26.84 6.67
C TRP A 126 10.99 -28.13 7.46
N ASP A 127 10.03 -29.07 7.52
CA ASP A 127 10.21 -30.36 8.15
C ASP A 127 10.95 -31.39 7.25
N GLY A 128 11.36 -30.96 6.06
CA GLY A 128 12.08 -31.79 5.08
C GLY A 128 11.19 -32.67 4.21
N SER A 129 9.86 -32.65 4.37
CA SER A 129 8.95 -33.36 3.48
C SER A 129 8.83 -32.64 2.13
N PRO A 130 8.70 -33.38 1.01
CA PRO A 130 8.60 -32.75 -0.31
C PRO A 130 7.27 -32.00 -0.48
N LEU A 131 7.32 -30.92 -1.26
CA LEU A 131 6.12 -30.27 -1.82
C LEU A 131 5.49 -31.21 -2.86
N THR A 132 4.15 -31.34 -2.84
CA THR A 132 3.39 -32.18 -3.77
C THR A 132 2.32 -31.39 -4.49
N ALA A 133 1.83 -31.95 -5.63
CA ALA A 133 0.69 -31.37 -6.35
C ALA A 133 -0.59 -31.37 -5.50
N GLU A 134 -0.73 -32.33 -4.59
CA GLU A 134 -1.87 -32.41 -3.66
C GLU A 134 -1.85 -31.25 -2.64
N ASP A 135 -0.67 -30.85 -2.13
CA ASP A 135 -0.55 -29.67 -1.25
C ASP A 135 -0.99 -28.38 -1.97
N VAL A 136 -0.64 -28.26 -3.25
CA VAL A 136 -1.04 -27.11 -4.08
C VAL A 136 -2.55 -27.12 -4.31
N VAL A 137 -3.13 -28.26 -4.76
CA VAL A 137 -4.57 -28.37 -4.96
C VAL A 137 -5.33 -28.08 -3.68
N TYR A 138 -4.89 -28.64 -2.55
CA TYR A 138 -5.49 -28.37 -1.24
C TYR A 138 -5.47 -26.89 -0.91
N SER A 139 -4.29 -26.25 -1.00
CA SER A 139 -4.12 -24.85 -0.58
C SER A 139 -4.97 -23.89 -1.40
N LEU A 140 -4.96 -24.03 -2.73
CA LEU A 140 -5.73 -23.16 -3.62
C LEU A 140 -7.24 -23.46 -3.53
N SER A 141 -7.64 -24.73 -3.34
CA SER A 141 -9.06 -25.10 -3.22
C SER A 141 -9.73 -24.56 -1.95
N ARG A 142 -8.95 -24.17 -0.91
CA ARG A 142 -9.52 -23.51 0.28
C ARG A 142 -10.24 -22.19 -0.07
N HIS A 143 -9.81 -21.51 -1.13
CA HIS A 143 -10.46 -20.27 -1.61
C HIS A 143 -11.80 -20.54 -2.32
N LEU A 144 -12.03 -21.76 -2.81
CA LEU A 144 -13.26 -22.17 -3.46
C LEU A 144 -14.32 -22.70 -2.48
N ASP A 145 -13.95 -22.95 -1.22
CA ASP A 145 -14.87 -23.40 -0.17
C ASP A 145 -15.53 -22.18 0.51
N PRO A 146 -16.84 -21.94 0.31
CA PRO A 146 -17.53 -20.83 0.96
C PRO A 146 -17.51 -20.92 2.50
N ALA A 147 -17.39 -22.15 3.06
CA ALA A 147 -17.34 -22.35 4.51
C ALA A 147 -15.98 -21.92 5.11
N ALA A 148 -14.92 -21.85 4.30
CA ALA A 148 -13.61 -21.38 4.75
C ALA A 148 -13.59 -19.86 4.98
N GLY A 149 -14.48 -19.09 4.35
CA GLY A 149 -14.56 -17.64 4.53
C GLY A 149 -13.31 -16.90 4.07
N SER A 150 -12.68 -17.36 2.98
CA SER A 150 -11.48 -16.74 2.45
C SER A 150 -11.74 -15.32 1.96
N TYR A 151 -10.89 -14.38 2.36
CA TYR A 151 -10.88 -13.01 1.82
C TYR A 151 -10.65 -12.99 0.31
N TRP A 152 -9.86 -13.93 -0.22
CA TRP A 152 -9.42 -13.98 -1.61
C TRP A 152 -10.37 -14.72 -2.56
N SER A 153 -11.51 -15.25 -2.07
CA SER A 153 -12.43 -16.05 -2.90
C SER A 153 -13.01 -15.23 -4.05
N THR A 154 -13.68 -14.16 -3.75
CA THR A 154 -14.32 -13.26 -4.73
C THR A 154 -13.63 -11.89 -4.68
N PRO A 155 -13.27 -11.26 -5.84
CA PRO A 155 -13.54 -11.75 -7.23
C PRO A 155 -12.46 -12.69 -7.81
N PHE A 156 -11.39 -12.99 -7.09
CA PHE A 156 -10.15 -13.53 -7.65
C PHE A 156 -10.21 -15.01 -8.05
N TYR A 157 -11.15 -15.77 -7.50
CA TYR A 157 -11.37 -17.18 -7.83
C TYR A 157 -12.69 -17.44 -8.55
N ASP A 158 -13.47 -16.41 -8.89
CA ASP A 158 -14.80 -16.54 -9.49
C ASP A 158 -14.80 -17.21 -10.86
N ARG A 159 -13.70 -17.08 -11.61
CA ARG A 159 -13.54 -17.70 -12.92
C ARG A 159 -12.99 -19.13 -12.85
N VAL A 160 -12.50 -19.59 -11.69
CA VAL A 160 -11.93 -20.92 -11.52
C VAL A 160 -13.05 -21.98 -11.53
N SER A 161 -12.95 -22.95 -12.45
CA SER A 161 -13.89 -24.08 -12.57
C SER A 161 -13.38 -25.34 -11.89
N SER A 162 -12.08 -25.61 -11.96
CA SER A 162 -11.44 -26.73 -11.24
C SER A 162 -9.94 -26.48 -11.03
N ILE A 163 -9.40 -27.12 -9.97
CA ILE A 163 -7.96 -27.19 -9.67
C ILE A 163 -7.66 -28.67 -9.40
N GLU A 164 -6.81 -29.29 -10.22
CA GLU A 164 -6.58 -30.73 -10.21
C GLU A 164 -5.10 -31.08 -10.29
N ALA A 165 -4.64 -32.05 -9.49
CA ALA A 165 -3.35 -32.68 -9.68
C ALA A 165 -3.43 -33.62 -10.91
N THR A 166 -2.84 -33.22 -12.02
CA THR A 166 -2.83 -33.99 -13.27
C THR A 166 -1.58 -34.84 -13.44
N GLY A 167 -0.62 -34.69 -12.53
CA GLY A 167 0.60 -35.50 -12.43
C GLY A 167 1.22 -35.36 -11.03
N PRO A 168 2.31 -36.11 -10.74
CA PRO A 168 2.98 -36.05 -9.43
C PRO A 168 3.54 -34.64 -9.09
N SER A 169 3.90 -33.86 -10.11
CA SER A 169 4.41 -32.50 -10.02
C SER A 169 3.69 -31.55 -10.99
N GLU A 170 2.44 -31.87 -11.34
CA GLU A 170 1.67 -31.07 -12.30
C GLU A 170 0.29 -30.74 -11.72
N VAL A 171 -0.07 -29.46 -11.79
CA VAL A 171 -1.37 -28.93 -11.38
C VAL A 171 -2.00 -28.21 -12.55
N THR A 172 -3.24 -28.60 -12.88
CA THR A 172 -4.03 -27.96 -13.93
C THR A 172 -5.17 -27.16 -13.29
N VAL A 173 -5.23 -25.88 -13.65
CA VAL A 173 -6.35 -24.98 -13.33
C VAL A 173 -7.17 -24.75 -14.59
N ARG A 174 -8.50 -24.90 -14.46
CA ARG A 174 -9.45 -24.63 -15.55
C ARG A 174 -10.36 -23.49 -15.18
N PHE A 175 -10.67 -22.66 -16.13
CA PHE A 175 -11.50 -21.47 -15.98
C PHE A 175 -12.82 -21.61 -16.75
N SER A 176 -13.86 -20.92 -16.28
CA SER A 176 -15.14 -20.79 -16.98
C SER A 176 -15.07 -19.83 -18.18
N GLN A 177 -14.09 -18.93 -18.15
CA GLN A 177 -13.73 -17.94 -19.18
C GLN A 177 -12.27 -17.54 -18.96
N PRO A 178 -11.57 -16.95 -19.95
CA PRO A 178 -10.17 -16.55 -19.81
C PRO A 178 -9.94 -15.65 -18.58
N ASP A 179 -8.81 -15.83 -17.91
CA ASP A 179 -8.45 -15.08 -16.69
C ASP A 179 -6.96 -14.73 -16.68
N SER A 180 -6.64 -13.55 -17.17
CA SER A 180 -5.26 -13.04 -17.21
C SER A 180 -4.77 -12.49 -15.86
N LEU A 181 -5.66 -12.32 -14.88
CA LEU A 181 -5.30 -11.85 -13.55
C LEU A 181 -4.87 -12.99 -12.62
N PHE A 182 -5.39 -14.21 -12.82
CA PHE A 182 -5.23 -15.32 -11.88
C PHE A 182 -3.77 -15.61 -11.50
N GLU A 183 -2.86 -15.66 -12.50
CA GLU A 183 -1.44 -15.91 -12.22
C GLU A 183 -0.80 -14.83 -11.35
N ARG A 184 -1.20 -13.57 -11.51
CA ARG A 184 -0.72 -12.47 -10.69
C ARG A 184 -1.24 -12.60 -9.25
N MET A 185 -2.47 -13.07 -9.10
CA MET A 185 -3.04 -13.36 -7.78
C MET A 185 -2.30 -14.51 -7.09
N LEU A 186 -1.79 -15.50 -7.84
CA LEU A 186 -0.96 -16.58 -7.27
C LEU A 186 0.40 -16.11 -6.74
N ALA A 187 0.80 -14.87 -7.02
CA ALA A 187 1.99 -14.24 -6.44
C ALA A 187 1.70 -13.46 -5.13
N THR A 188 0.45 -13.48 -4.66
CA THR A 188 0.00 -12.85 -3.41
C THR A 188 -0.34 -13.90 -2.35
N ALA A 189 -0.92 -13.46 -1.21
CA ALA A 189 -1.45 -14.41 -0.23
C ALA A 189 -2.50 -15.37 -0.80
N ALA A 190 -3.23 -14.96 -1.85
CA ALA A 190 -4.17 -15.83 -2.57
C ALA A 190 -3.53 -17.09 -3.19
N GLY A 191 -2.23 -17.07 -3.45
CA GLY A 191 -1.49 -18.17 -4.04
C GLY A 191 -0.62 -18.98 -3.08
N VAL A 192 -0.60 -18.66 -1.80
CA VAL A 192 0.26 -19.31 -0.81
C VAL A 192 -0.02 -20.82 -0.71
N ILE A 193 1.05 -21.59 -0.70
CA ILE A 193 0.99 -23.05 -0.55
C ILE A 193 1.48 -23.46 0.84
N GLY A 194 0.55 -24.01 1.63
CA GLY A 194 0.82 -24.60 2.93
C GLY A 194 0.83 -26.12 2.87
N LYS A 195 1.48 -26.77 3.83
CA LYS A 195 1.48 -28.24 3.94
C LYS A 195 0.11 -28.74 4.38
N GLN A 196 -0.62 -29.47 3.51
CA GLN A 196 -1.96 -29.98 3.78
C GLN A 196 -2.06 -30.68 5.12
N SER A 197 -1.20 -31.68 5.38
CA SER A 197 -1.27 -32.49 6.60
C SER A 197 -1.03 -31.68 7.87
N PHE A 198 -0.26 -30.57 7.80
CA PHE A 198 -0.05 -29.68 8.94
C PHE A 198 -1.30 -28.81 9.17
N VAL A 199 -1.87 -28.22 8.12
CA VAL A 199 -3.10 -27.41 8.20
C VAL A 199 -4.23 -28.24 8.79
N GLU A 200 -4.45 -29.46 8.28
CA GLU A 200 -5.48 -30.37 8.78
C GLU A 200 -5.26 -30.78 10.24
N SER A 201 -4.00 -31.03 10.63
CA SER A 201 -3.65 -31.40 12.01
C SER A 201 -3.80 -30.25 13.00
N ALA A 202 -3.48 -29.03 12.59
CA ALA A 202 -3.60 -27.83 13.42
C ALA A 202 -5.05 -27.36 13.53
N GLY A 203 -5.88 -27.61 12.50
CA GLY A 203 -7.28 -27.21 12.47
C GLY A 203 -7.45 -25.71 12.74
N GLU A 204 -8.34 -25.35 13.65
CA GLU A 204 -8.61 -23.94 14.01
C GLU A 204 -7.40 -23.20 14.62
N ALA A 205 -6.38 -23.91 15.07
CA ALA A 205 -5.17 -23.30 15.60
C ALA A 205 -4.18 -22.89 14.50
N TYR A 206 -4.37 -23.33 13.25
CA TYR A 206 -3.49 -22.96 12.13
C TYR A 206 -3.43 -21.44 11.97
N GLY A 207 -2.22 -20.91 11.77
CA GLY A 207 -2.00 -19.47 11.61
C GLY A 207 -2.11 -18.62 12.88
N THR A 208 -2.36 -19.26 14.04
CA THR A 208 -2.39 -18.56 15.34
C THR A 208 -1.04 -18.66 16.07
N SER A 209 -0.87 -17.87 17.13
CA SER A 209 0.33 -17.93 17.98
C SER A 209 0.59 -19.28 18.64
N SER A 210 -0.45 -20.13 18.79
CA SER A 210 -0.35 -21.47 19.37
C SER A 210 -0.18 -22.58 18.33
N GLY A 211 -0.66 -22.39 17.10
CA GLY A 211 -0.63 -23.41 16.05
C GLY A 211 0.51 -23.23 15.05
N GLY A 212 0.93 -21.99 14.82
CA GLY A 212 1.94 -21.67 13.81
C GLY A 212 1.52 -22.02 12.39
N ILE A 213 2.50 -22.09 11.50
CA ILE A 213 2.33 -22.41 10.08
C ILE A 213 3.43 -23.38 9.62
N MET A 214 3.24 -24.01 8.45
CA MET A 214 4.24 -24.87 7.79
C MET A 214 4.26 -24.56 6.29
N CYS A 215 5.34 -23.94 5.83
CA CYS A 215 5.53 -23.51 4.45
C CYS A 215 6.94 -23.89 3.93
N THR A 216 7.32 -23.34 2.77
CA THR A 216 8.57 -23.66 2.05
C THR A 216 9.60 -22.52 2.07
N GLY A 217 9.22 -21.33 2.47
CA GLY A 217 9.96 -20.09 2.30
C GLY A 217 11.34 -20.02 2.96
N PRO A 218 12.08 -18.92 2.71
CA PRO A 218 13.47 -18.76 3.18
C PRO A 218 13.62 -18.68 4.69
N PHE A 219 12.58 -18.27 5.42
CA PHE A 219 12.57 -18.29 6.89
C PHE A 219 11.51 -19.26 7.41
N ALA A 220 11.87 -20.08 8.37
CA ALA A 220 10.97 -20.98 9.08
C ALA A 220 10.38 -20.30 10.32
N PHE A 221 9.10 -20.51 10.58
CA PHE A 221 8.43 -20.07 11.80
C PHE A 221 9.07 -20.72 13.03
N ASP A 222 9.49 -19.92 14.00
CA ASP A 222 10.05 -20.38 15.27
C ASP A 222 9.05 -20.19 16.42
N SER A 223 8.57 -18.98 16.61
CA SER A 223 7.62 -18.68 17.68
C SER A 223 6.86 -17.38 17.44
N TRP A 224 5.66 -17.29 18.06
CA TRP A 224 4.88 -16.06 18.10
C TRP A 224 4.47 -15.76 19.55
N ASN A 225 5.07 -14.71 20.12
CA ASN A 225 4.74 -14.19 21.44
C ASN A 225 3.76 -13.02 21.27
N SER A 226 2.46 -13.32 21.40
CA SER A 226 1.40 -12.31 21.22
C SER A 226 1.64 -11.06 22.05
N GLY A 227 1.39 -9.90 21.46
CA GLY A 227 1.65 -8.58 22.01
C GLY A 227 3.13 -8.17 22.01
N SER A 228 4.05 -8.99 21.45
CA SER A 228 5.49 -8.71 21.48
C SER A 228 6.16 -8.91 20.12
N LYS A 229 6.24 -10.12 19.62
CA LYS A 229 6.92 -10.41 18.35
C LYS A 229 6.60 -11.77 17.75
N ILE A 230 6.83 -11.91 16.45
CA ILE A 230 7.05 -13.18 15.75
C ILE A 230 8.55 -13.35 15.54
N SER A 231 9.07 -14.55 15.79
CA SER A 231 10.45 -14.93 15.52
C SER A 231 10.52 -15.99 14.44
N MET A 232 11.47 -15.82 13.52
CA MET A 232 11.76 -16.73 12.42
C MET A 232 13.23 -17.06 12.38
N VAL A 233 13.58 -18.23 11.86
CA VAL A 233 14.98 -18.68 11.65
C VAL A 233 15.21 -18.96 10.18
N ALA A 234 16.43 -18.72 9.71
CA ALA A 234 16.80 -19.02 8.33
C ALA A 234 16.55 -20.50 7.99
N ASN A 235 15.97 -20.76 6.82
CA ASN A 235 15.82 -22.09 6.25
C ASN A 235 17.11 -22.47 5.47
N PRO A 236 18.01 -23.31 6.01
CA PRO A 236 19.26 -23.63 5.32
C PRO A 236 19.07 -24.47 4.07
N ASN A 237 17.90 -25.10 3.92
CA ASN A 237 17.53 -25.96 2.80
C ASN A 237 16.62 -25.24 1.78
N TYR A 238 16.56 -23.91 1.85
CA TYR A 238 15.75 -23.16 0.90
C TYR A 238 16.20 -23.44 -0.54
N TRP A 239 15.25 -23.75 -1.40
CA TRP A 239 15.51 -24.25 -2.77
C TRP A 239 16.21 -23.22 -3.66
N ASP A 240 15.87 -21.93 -3.49
CA ASP A 240 16.46 -20.81 -4.24
C ASP A 240 17.76 -20.37 -3.55
N GLU A 241 18.90 -20.80 -4.09
CA GLU A 241 20.22 -20.54 -3.50
C GLU A 241 20.57 -19.04 -3.46
N GLU A 242 20.07 -18.25 -4.42
CA GLU A 242 20.33 -16.81 -4.50
C GLU A 242 19.53 -16.03 -3.44
N MET A 243 18.43 -16.63 -2.97
CA MET A 243 17.55 -16.07 -1.95
C MET A 243 17.70 -16.72 -0.58
N ARG A 244 18.77 -17.50 -0.35
CA ARG A 244 19.08 -18.02 0.98
C ARG A 244 19.43 -16.87 1.93
N PRO A 245 18.77 -16.78 3.09
CA PRO A 245 18.97 -15.66 4.02
C PRO A 245 20.43 -15.52 4.48
N MET A 246 20.91 -14.29 4.50
CA MET A 246 22.15 -13.93 5.21
C MET A 246 21.88 -13.62 6.69
N VAL A 247 20.62 -13.46 7.09
CA VAL A 247 20.15 -13.25 8.46
C VAL A 247 19.87 -14.60 9.09
N GLU A 248 20.50 -14.95 10.23
CA GLU A 248 20.23 -16.21 10.92
C GLU A 248 18.84 -16.20 11.59
N LYS A 249 18.46 -15.07 12.17
CA LYS A 249 17.18 -14.88 12.88
C LYS A 249 16.54 -13.54 12.53
N LEU A 250 15.24 -13.56 12.25
CA LEU A 250 14.42 -12.38 12.02
C LEU A 250 13.33 -12.29 13.09
N ASP A 251 13.32 -11.19 13.85
CA ASP A 251 12.27 -10.86 14.81
C ASP A 251 11.39 -9.73 14.26
N LEU A 252 10.09 -9.97 14.14
CA LEU A 252 9.10 -8.96 13.75
C LEU A 252 8.39 -8.44 15.00
N THR A 253 8.57 -7.16 15.34
CA THR A 253 7.94 -6.49 16.49
C THR A 253 6.68 -5.74 16.08
N PHE A 254 5.83 -5.36 17.05
CA PHE A 254 4.48 -4.79 16.83
C PHE A 254 4.32 -3.41 17.49
N VAL A 255 5.36 -2.59 17.48
CA VAL A 255 5.30 -1.25 18.08
C VAL A 255 4.48 -0.33 17.18
N THR A 256 3.39 0.26 17.72
CA THR A 256 2.49 1.17 17.01
C THR A 256 2.57 2.62 17.48
N ASP A 257 3.19 2.90 18.65
CA ASP A 257 3.43 4.27 19.09
C ASP A 257 4.52 4.91 18.22
N GLU A 258 4.14 5.88 17.42
CA GLU A 258 5.00 6.52 16.42
C GLU A 258 6.29 7.11 17.01
N SER A 259 6.21 7.71 18.20
CA SER A 259 7.37 8.31 18.84
C SER A 259 8.35 7.24 19.34
N THR A 260 7.83 6.12 19.82
CA THR A 260 8.63 4.96 20.22
C THR A 260 9.31 4.33 19.00
N VAL A 261 8.58 4.15 17.88
CA VAL A 261 9.16 3.64 16.63
C VAL A 261 10.31 4.53 16.16
N ALA A 262 10.08 5.85 16.03
CA ALA A 262 11.11 6.78 15.58
C ALA A 262 12.38 6.76 16.47
N ASN A 263 12.20 6.76 17.80
CA ASN A 263 13.32 6.70 18.73
C ASN A 263 14.05 5.35 18.67
N SER A 264 13.33 4.24 18.52
CA SER A 264 13.93 2.89 18.44
C SER A 264 14.71 2.68 17.15
N LEU A 265 14.26 3.28 16.03
CA LEU A 265 15.02 3.28 14.77
C LEU A 265 16.33 4.05 14.90
N LEU A 266 16.30 5.23 15.53
CA LEU A 266 17.49 6.08 15.74
C LEU A 266 18.46 5.52 16.77
N SER A 267 17.97 4.80 17.80
CA SER A 267 18.83 4.14 18.80
C SER A 267 19.39 2.81 18.31
N GLY A 268 18.82 2.20 17.27
CA GLY A 268 19.17 0.87 16.77
C GLY A 268 18.55 -0.29 17.57
N ASP A 269 17.52 -0.03 18.39
CA ASP A 269 16.74 -1.08 19.06
C ASP A 269 15.83 -1.82 18.06
N ILE A 270 15.44 -1.13 16.97
CA ILE A 270 14.79 -1.68 15.78
C ILE A 270 15.69 -1.38 14.58
N ASP A 271 15.98 -2.39 13.78
CA ASP A 271 16.87 -2.27 12.64
C ASP A 271 16.22 -1.62 11.43
N GLY A 272 14.89 -1.77 11.29
CA GLY A 272 14.16 -1.15 10.19
C GLY A 272 12.66 -1.29 10.32
N THR A 273 11.98 -0.55 9.48
CA THR A 273 10.52 -0.61 9.32
C THR A 273 10.13 -0.15 7.91
N PHE A 274 9.05 -0.71 7.42
CA PHE A 274 8.28 -0.12 6.33
C PHE A 274 7.37 0.97 6.89
N MET A 275 7.04 1.97 6.07
CA MET A 275 6.15 3.07 6.42
C MET A 275 6.48 3.71 7.77
N PRO A 276 7.74 4.15 8.02
CA PRO A 276 8.08 4.87 9.24
C PRO A 276 7.17 6.09 9.43
N PRO A 277 6.97 6.57 10.67
CA PRO A 277 6.06 7.66 10.98
C PRO A 277 6.31 8.90 10.12
N LEU A 278 5.25 9.47 9.55
CA LEU A 278 5.34 10.69 8.73
C LEU A 278 5.95 11.87 9.50
N ALA A 279 5.61 12.00 10.77
CA ALA A 279 6.16 13.05 11.62
C ALA A 279 7.68 12.98 11.78
N ALA A 280 8.28 11.78 11.66
CA ALA A 280 9.72 11.57 11.79
C ALA A 280 10.49 11.60 10.46
N THR A 281 9.82 11.81 9.33
CA THR A 281 10.40 11.70 7.97
C THR A 281 11.68 12.53 7.80
N GLU A 282 11.67 13.83 8.13
CA GLU A 282 12.85 14.69 7.98
C GLU A 282 14.00 14.27 8.91
N GLN A 283 13.68 13.84 10.14
CA GLN A 283 14.66 13.38 11.11
C GLN A 283 15.33 12.09 10.64
N LEU A 284 14.55 11.13 10.15
CA LEU A 284 15.06 9.86 9.64
C LEU A 284 15.84 10.04 8.33
N ALA A 285 15.34 10.87 7.42
CA ALA A 285 16.01 11.15 6.15
C ALA A 285 17.37 11.87 6.30
N SER A 286 17.51 12.69 7.37
CA SER A 286 18.77 13.39 7.69
C SER A 286 19.69 12.64 8.63
N SER A 287 19.28 11.46 9.12
CA SER A 287 20.03 10.69 10.11
C SER A 287 21.28 10.04 9.49
N ALA A 288 22.41 10.14 10.18
CA ALA A 288 23.62 9.37 9.86
C ALA A 288 23.57 7.91 10.35
N GLU A 289 22.56 7.56 11.17
CA GLU A 289 22.43 6.24 11.78
C GLU A 289 21.77 5.21 10.84
N GLY A 290 21.26 5.65 9.69
CA GLY A 290 20.58 4.75 8.75
C GLY A 290 20.33 5.39 7.40
N SER A 291 19.55 4.70 6.55
CA SER A 291 19.11 5.17 5.26
C SER A 291 17.58 5.23 5.19
N PHE A 292 17.07 6.30 4.62
CA PHE A 292 15.67 6.50 4.28
C PHE A 292 15.54 6.49 2.76
N VAL A 293 14.65 5.66 2.22
CA VAL A 293 14.40 5.56 0.78
C VAL A 293 12.90 5.56 0.49
N LEU A 294 12.54 5.96 -0.72
CA LEU A 294 11.18 5.92 -1.24
C LEU A 294 11.12 4.89 -2.37
N GLY A 295 10.20 3.94 -2.26
CA GLY A 295 10.05 2.84 -3.19
C GLY A 295 8.76 2.91 -4.00
N LEU A 296 8.67 2.06 -5.02
CA LEU A 296 7.47 1.90 -5.83
C LEU A 296 6.29 1.42 -4.96
N GLY A 297 5.16 2.09 -5.06
CA GLY A 297 3.92 1.76 -4.38
C GLY A 297 2.74 1.68 -5.33
N THR A 298 1.65 1.08 -4.87
CA THR A 298 0.34 1.12 -5.51
C THR A 298 -0.67 1.92 -4.69
N ASP A 299 -0.23 2.44 -3.54
CA ASP A 299 -1.09 3.18 -2.60
C ASP A 299 -1.49 4.54 -3.18
N TRP A 300 -2.74 4.88 -3.03
CA TRP A 300 -3.27 6.19 -3.43
C TRP A 300 -4.27 6.73 -2.41
N MET A 301 -4.40 8.05 -2.36
CA MET A 301 -5.37 8.78 -1.58
C MET A 301 -6.38 9.44 -2.51
N ALA A 302 -7.67 9.26 -2.23
CA ALA A 302 -8.74 9.86 -3.02
C ALA A 302 -9.99 10.20 -2.19
N ILE A 303 -10.87 10.98 -2.81
CA ILE A 303 -12.24 11.19 -2.34
C ILE A 303 -13.13 10.28 -3.17
N ARG A 304 -13.82 9.34 -2.52
CA ARG A 304 -14.74 8.38 -3.16
C ARG A 304 -16.18 8.80 -2.93
N PRO A 305 -16.96 9.10 -3.99
CA PRO A 305 -18.40 9.26 -3.90
C PRO A 305 -19.08 7.99 -3.40
N THR A 306 -20.23 8.15 -2.73
CA THR A 306 -21.08 7.04 -2.26
C THR A 306 -22.31 6.88 -3.16
N GLU A 307 -23.13 5.85 -2.88
CA GLU A 307 -24.40 5.59 -3.57
C GLU A 307 -25.48 6.63 -3.27
N LYS A 308 -25.22 7.54 -2.31
CA LYS A 308 -26.16 8.59 -1.96
C LYS A 308 -26.43 9.47 -3.17
N ALA A 309 -27.65 9.36 -3.71
CA ALA A 309 -28.08 10.22 -4.79
C ALA A 309 -27.95 11.70 -4.41
N GLY A 310 -27.22 12.46 -5.22
CA GLY A 310 -26.98 13.84 -4.89
C GLY A 310 -26.03 14.60 -5.82
N PRO A 311 -25.50 15.72 -5.34
CA PRO A 311 -24.75 16.63 -6.21
C PRO A 311 -23.49 16.01 -6.83
N LEU A 312 -22.86 15.00 -6.17
CA LEU A 312 -21.67 14.32 -6.68
C LEU A 312 -21.93 13.39 -7.89
N GLU A 313 -23.19 13.15 -8.27
CA GLU A 313 -23.53 12.54 -9.56
C GLU A 313 -23.14 13.44 -10.73
N GLN A 314 -23.07 14.77 -10.52
CA GLN A 314 -22.70 15.72 -11.55
C GLN A 314 -21.17 15.80 -11.71
N LEU A 315 -20.69 15.54 -12.93
CA LEU A 315 -19.28 15.59 -13.27
C LEU A 315 -18.65 16.95 -12.98
N GLU A 316 -19.39 18.03 -13.25
CA GLU A 316 -18.95 19.40 -13.03
C GLU A 316 -18.57 19.66 -11.56
N LEU A 317 -19.32 19.07 -10.61
CA LEU A 317 -18.97 19.20 -9.19
C LEU A 317 -17.72 18.41 -8.84
N ARG A 318 -17.59 17.17 -9.35
CA ARG A 318 -16.36 16.38 -9.13
C ARG A 318 -15.14 17.07 -9.73
N GLN A 319 -15.28 17.68 -10.92
CA GLN A 319 -14.22 18.49 -11.53
C GLN A 319 -13.91 19.74 -10.69
N ALA A 320 -14.91 20.45 -10.18
CA ALA A 320 -14.70 21.61 -9.33
C ALA A 320 -13.98 21.22 -8.03
N LEU A 321 -14.38 20.12 -7.36
CA LEU A 321 -13.68 19.62 -6.19
C LEU A 321 -12.24 19.19 -6.51
N SER A 322 -11.98 18.64 -7.68
CA SER A 322 -10.64 18.31 -8.15
C SER A 322 -9.77 19.56 -8.31
N LEU A 323 -10.33 20.66 -8.83
CA LEU A 323 -9.60 21.92 -9.07
C LEU A 323 -9.28 22.72 -7.81
N ILE A 324 -10.01 22.53 -6.70
CA ILE A 324 -9.71 23.19 -5.42
C ILE A 324 -8.67 22.45 -4.58
N LEU A 325 -8.19 21.31 -5.03
CA LEU A 325 -7.14 20.53 -4.37
C LEU A 325 -5.76 20.94 -4.88
N ASP A 326 -5.01 21.71 -4.07
CA ASP A 326 -3.58 21.91 -4.29
C ASP A 326 -2.82 20.62 -3.90
N ARG A 327 -2.72 19.71 -4.86
CA ARG A 327 -2.10 18.40 -4.66
C ARG A 327 -0.61 18.48 -4.33
N GLU A 328 0.09 19.48 -4.87
CA GLU A 328 1.48 19.71 -4.51
C GLU A 328 1.61 20.13 -3.05
N ALA A 329 0.76 21.06 -2.60
CA ALA A 329 0.70 21.44 -1.19
C ALA A 329 0.33 20.25 -0.27
N VAL A 330 -0.58 19.38 -0.70
CA VAL A 330 -0.92 18.14 0.03
C VAL A 330 0.30 17.22 0.11
N ALA A 331 0.97 16.95 -1.01
CA ALA A 331 2.16 16.09 -1.04
C ALA A 331 3.26 16.61 -0.09
N GLN A 332 3.47 17.92 -0.05
CA GLN A 332 4.51 18.54 0.78
C GLN A 332 4.07 18.70 2.25
N ALA A 333 2.90 19.27 2.51
CA ALA A 333 2.50 19.63 3.86
C ALA A 333 1.92 18.45 4.66
N VAL A 334 1.19 17.55 4.00
CA VAL A 334 0.57 16.37 4.64
C VAL A 334 1.55 15.21 4.65
N TYR A 335 2.09 14.86 3.46
CA TYR A 335 2.93 13.68 3.28
C TYR A 335 4.44 13.96 3.36
N ARG A 336 4.84 15.18 3.72
CA ARG A 336 6.25 15.54 3.93
C ARG A 336 7.13 15.27 2.69
N GLY A 337 6.57 15.37 1.48
CA GLY A 337 7.26 15.09 0.23
C GLY A 337 7.42 13.59 -0.10
N THR A 338 6.72 12.69 0.61
CA THR A 338 6.74 11.23 0.35
C THR A 338 5.54 10.75 -0.48
N ALA A 339 4.92 11.67 -1.20
CA ALA A 339 3.82 11.40 -2.13
C ALA A 339 3.98 12.27 -3.37
N THR A 340 3.29 11.91 -4.44
CA THR A 340 3.24 12.67 -5.70
C THR A 340 1.80 13.09 -6.03
N PRO A 341 1.57 14.28 -6.62
CA PRO A 341 0.26 14.68 -7.10
C PRO A 341 -0.36 13.64 -8.04
N ALA A 342 -1.62 13.24 -7.82
CA ALA A 342 -2.29 12.22 -8.61
C ALA A 342 -3.35 12.79 -9.54
N VAL A 343 -3.42 12.25 -10.77
CA VAL A 343 -4.54 12.41 -11.72
C VAL A 343 -5.28 11.10 -11.93
N THR A 344 -4.69 9.99 -11.51
CA THR A 344 -5.21 8.64 -11.61
C THR A 344 -4.68 7.81 -10.43
N PRO A 345 -5.42 6.80 -9.96
CA PRO A 345 -4.89 5.83 -8.99
C PRO A 345 -3.88 4.86 -9.61
N ILE A 346 -3.74 4.83 -10.95
CA ILE A 346 -2.86 3.91 -11.66
C ILE A 346 -1.46 4.52 -11.77
N GLN A 347 -0.59 4.21 -10.83
CA GLN A 347 0.76 4.73 -10.71
C GLN A 347 1.83 3.70 -11.12
N PRO A 348 3.12 4.10 -11.28
CA PRO A 348 4.20 3.23 -11.76
C PRO A 348 4.35 1.89 -11.05
N GLY A 349 4.04 1.81 -9.75
CA GLY A 349 4.07 0.56 -8.99
C GLY A 349 3.02 -0.45 -9.41
N ALA A 350 1.91 -0.01 -10.00
CA ALA A 350 0.87 -0.91 -10.51
C ALA A 350 1.20 -1.52 -11.88
N TRP A 351 2.28 -1.06 -12.57
CA TRP A 351 2.62 -1.53 -13.92
C TRP A 351 3.52 -2.76 -13.87
N GLY A 352 2.97 -3.91 -13.58
CA GLY A 352 3.71 -5.18 -13.50
C GLY A 352 4.15 -5.74 -14.86
N TYR A 353 3.74 -5.12 -15.98
CA TYR A 353 4.02 -5.51 -17.35
C TYR A 353 3.93 -4.32 -18.30
N SER A 354 4.47 -4.44 -19.50
CA SER A 354 4.42 -3.43 -20.60
C SER A 354 4.75 -2.00 -20.11
N ARG A 355 5.75 -1.86 -19.21
CA ARG A 355 6.06 -0.60 -18.51
C ARG A 355 6.30 0.59 -19.43
N GLU A 356 6.91 0.36 -20.62
CA GLU A 356 7.15 1.43 -21.60
C GLU A 356 5.86 2.00 -22.19
N LEU A 357 4.84 1.15 -22.44
CA LEU A 357 3.52 1.58 -22.89
C LEU A 357 2.82 2.40 -21.77
N TRP A 358 2.84 1.88 -20.55
CA TRP A 358 2.25 2.56 -19.40
C TRP A 358 2.92 3.90 -19.12
N GLN A 359 4.26 3.96 -19.17
CA GLN A 359 5.00 5.20 -18.95
C GLN A 359 4.62 6.26 -20.00
N THR A 360 4.59 5.85 -21.28
CA THR A 360 4.21 6.75 -22.38
C THR A 360 2.79 7.30 -22.17
N ALA A 361 1.83 6.45 -21.85
CA ALA A 361 0.45 6.87 -21.61
C ALA A 361 0.31 7.75 -20.36
N TYR A 362 1.06 7.45 -19.29
CA TYR A 362 1.06 8.23 -18.06
C TYR A 362 1.64 9.63 -18.27
N ASP A 363 2.72 9.75 -19.04
CA ASP A 363 3.36 11.04 -19.37
C ASP A 363 2.46 11.93 -20.25
N GLU A 364 1.50 11.33 -20.96
CA GLU A 364 0.51 12.05 -21.78
C GLU A 364 -0.71 12.52 -20.97
N LEU A 365 -0.90 12.05 -19.73
CA LEU A 365 -1.99 12.50 -18.87
C LEU A 365 -1.85 14.00 -18.55
N PRO A 366 -2.97 14.72 -18.44
CA PRO A 366 -2.94 16.11 -18.03
C PRO A 366 -2.35 16.24 -16.62
N ALA A 367 -1.44 17.20 -16.43
CA ALA A 367 -0.96 17.51 -15.08
C ALA A 367 -2.15 17.94 -14.18
N PRO A 368 -2.15 17.60 -12.89
CA PRO A 368 -3.19 18.08 -11.98
C PRO A 368 -3.16 19.60 -11.89
N VAL A 369 -4.32 20.23 -12.01
CA VAL A 369 -4.48 21.69 -11.99
C VAL A 369 -5.10 22.12 -10.67
N PHE A 370 -4.56 23.18 -10.08
CA PHE A 370 -5.16 23.91 -8.97
C PHE A 370 -5.66 25.25 -9.48
N ASP A 371 -7.00 25.43 -9.58
CA ASP A 371 -7.63 26.63 -10.12
C ASP A 371 -8.99 26.86 -9.48
N VAL A 372 -9.00 27.66 -8.42
CA VAL A 372 -10.23 27.99 -7.66
C VAL A 372 -11.18 28.86 -8.49
N GLU A 373 -10.68 29.71 -9.40
CA GLU A 373 -11.54 30.56 -10.24
C GLU A 373 -12.30 29.70 -11.26
N GLN A 374 -11.61 28.78 -11.94
CA GLN A 374 -12.25 27.83 -12.86
C GLN A 374 -13.24 26.92 -12.11
N ALA A 375 -12.92 26.45 -10.90
CA ALA A 375 -13.82 25.65 -10.07
C ALA A 375 -15.11 26.42 -9.73
N ALA A 376 -14.99 27.69 -9.35
CA ALA A 376 -16.16 28.55 -9.07
C ALA A 376 -17.03 28.77 -10.32
N GLU A 377 -16.41 28.95 -11.49
CA GLU A 377 -17.14 29.07 -12.76
C GLU A 377 -17.92 27.77 -13.09
N LEU A 378 -17.32 26.59 -12.87
CA LEU A 378 -17.99 25.30 -13.08
C LEU A 378 -19.23 25.17 -12.17
N VAL A 379 -19.09 25.44 -10.86
CA VAL A 379 -20.17 25.40 -9.88
C VAL A 379 -21.30 26.37 -10.27
N GLN A 380 -20.95 27.60 -10.64
CA GLN A 380 -21.93 28.60 -11.03
C GLN A 380 -22.68 28.23 -12.34
N ASN A 381 -21.93 27.78 -13.36
CA ASN A 381 -22.49 27.41 -14.66
C ASN A 381 -23.41 26.20 -14.59
N ALA A 382 -23.09 25.23 -13.69
CA ALA A 382 -23.89 24.04 -13.43
C ALA A 382 -25.07 24.31 -12.47
N GLY A 383 -25.17 25.51 -11.88
CA GLY A 383 -26.22 25.85 -10.91
C GLY A 383 -26.08 25.13 -9.57
N LEU A 384 -24.86 24.85 -9.16
CA LEU A 384 -24.50 24.10 -7.95
C LEU A 384 -24.10 25.00 -6.78
N ASP A 385 -24.20 26.32 -6.91
CA ASP A 385 -23.97 27.27 -5.83
C ASP A 385 -24.90 27.01 -4.65
N GLY A 386 -24.36 26.99 -3.43
CA GLY A 386 -25.08 26.62 -2.23
C GLY A 386 -25.25 25.12 -1.98
N THR A 387 -24.57 24.27 -2.76
CA THR A 387 -24.51 22.82 -2.51
C THR A 387 -23.91 22.52 -1.14
N GLU A 388 -24.51 21.56 -0.43
CA GLU A 388 -24.03 21.04 0.85
C GLU A 388 -23.57 19.59 0.67
N LEU A 389 -22.37 19.26 1.15
CA LEU A 389 -21.80 17.91 1.14
C LEU A 389 -21.38 17.50 2.54
N THR A 390 -21.54 16.22 2.86
CA THR A 390 -21.00 15.58 4.07
C THR A 390 -19.99 14.52 3.67
N ILE A 391 -18.75 14.66 4.12
CA ILE A 391 -17.64 13.76 3.79
C ILE A 391 -17.12 13.10 5.06
N ALA A 392 -17.10 11.75 5.10
CA ALA A 392 -16.58 10.99 6.22
C ALA A 392 -15.06 10.85 6.14
N ILE A 393 -14.40 10.89 7.31
CA ILE A 393 -12.98 10.59 7.49
C ILE A 393 -12.76 9.75 8.75
N PRO A 394 -11.68 8.94 8.84
CA PRO A 394 -11.32 8.27 10.08
C PRO A 394 -10.81 9.27 11.12
N ALA A 395 -11.25 9.10 12.38
CA ALA A 395 -10.96 10.08 13.44
C ALA A 395 -9.49 10.04 13.91
N ASP A 396 -8.77 8.97 13.65
CA ASP A 396 -7.39 8.74 14.07
C ASP A 396 -6.35 9.02 12.97
N SER A 397 -6.77 9.43 11.77
CA SER A 397 -5.86 9.79 10.68
C SER A 397 -5.67 11.30 10.54
N GLU A 398 -4.45 11.76 10.78
CA GLU A 398 -4.07 13.17 10.59
C GLU A 398 -4.08 13.58 9.11
N ALA A 399 -3.77 12.66 8.21
CA ALA A 399 -3.69 12.96 6.77
C ALA A 399 -5.07 13.28 6.20
N GLU A 400 -6.07 12.42 6.42
CA GLU A 400 -7.43 12.64 5.95
C GLU A 400 -8.09 13.86 6.62
N GLN A 401 -7.76 14.13 7.90
CA GLN A 401 -8.22 15.35 8.57
C GLN A 401 -7.72 16.61 7.86
N LYS A 402 -6.43 16.69 7.53
CA LYS A 402 -5.84 17.84 6.83
C LYS A 402 -6.39 17.99 5.40
N ILE A 403 -6.58 16.87 4.69
CA ILE A 403 -7.20 16.90 3.36
C ILE A 403 -8.64 17.40 3.46
N GLY A 404 -9.40 16.93 4.45
CA GLY A 404 -10.75 17.41 4.74
C GLY A 404 -10.81 18.90 5.03
N GLU A 405 -9.88 19.45 5.81
CA GLU A 405 -9.76 20.89 6.08
C GLU A 405 -9.49 21.69 4.79
N ILE A 406 -8.58 21.20 3.93
CA ILE A 406 -8.29 21.81 2.62
C ILE A 406 -9.54 21.84 1.73
N LEU A 407 -10.25 20.71 1.67
CA LEU A 407 -11.50 20.60 0.91
C LEU A 407 -12.58 21.54 1.42
N SER A 408 -12.80 21.59 2.74
CA SER A 408 -13.79 22.47 3.34
C SER A 408 -13.49 23.94 3.05
N ALA A 409 -12.23 24.35 3.23
CA ALA A 409 -11.79 25.72 2.95
C ALA A 409 -11.86 26.09 1.45
N GLY A 410 -11.54 25.15 0.56
CA GLY A 410 -11.67 25.33 -0.90
C GLY A 410 -13.13 25.37 -1.34
N GLY A 411 -13.98 24.52 -0.77
CA GLY A 411 -15.41 24.49 -1.03
C GLY A 411 -16.10 25.83 -0.75
N GLU A 412 -15.80 26.45 0.39
CA GLU A 412 -16.31 27.78 0.73
C GLU A 412 -15.98 28.84 -0.32
N GLN A 413 -14.81 28.76 -0.97
CA GLN A 413 -14.37 29.72 -1.99
C GLN A 413 -15.16 29.59 -3.31
N ILE A 414 -15.75 28.41 -3.57
CA ILE A 414 -16.50 28.12 -4.80
C ILE A 414 -18.01 28.04 -4.56
N GLY A 415 -18.50 28.40 -3.35
CA GLY A 415 -19.92 28.38 -3.02
C GLY A 415 -20.47 27.00 -2.64
N VAL A 416 -19.61 26.03 -2.30
CA VAL A 416 -19.98 24.69 -1.84
C VAL A 416 -19.65 24.53 -0.36
N SER A 417 -20.62 24.15 0.47
CA SER A 417 -20.43 23.90 1.89
C SER A 417 -20.04 22.43 2.12
N ILE A 418 -18.85 22.17 2.62
CA ILE A 418 -18.36 20.81 2.87
C ILE A 418 -18.19 20.60 4.37
N THR A 419 -19.02 19.71 4.93
CA THR A 419 -18.93 19.26 6.31
C THR A 419 -18.07 18.01 6.38
N ILE A 420 -16.97 18.06 7.16
CA ILE A 420 -16.13 16.90 7.42
C ILE A 420 -16.59 16.22 8.71
N GLU A 421 -16.96 14.95 8.62
CA GLU A 421 -17.40 14.14 9.76
C GLU A 421 -16.33 13.10 10.12
N SER A 422 -15.67 13.32 11.26
CA SER A 422 -14.68 12.38 11.81
C SER A 422 -15.40 11.28 12.56
N ILE A 423 -15.26 10.03 12.11
CA ILE A 423 -15.90 8.86 12.71
C ILE A 423 -14.87 7.86 13.24
N PRO A 424 -15.19 7.05 14.27
CA PRO A 424 -14.29 6.04 14.79
C PRO A 424 -13.82 5.08 13.68
N GLN A 425 -12.58 4.59 13.74
CA GLN A 425 -12.01 3.69 12.74
C GLN A 425 -12.88 2.46 12.46
N THR A 426 -13.51 1.88 13.50
CA THR A 426 -14.42 0.74 13.33
C THR A 426 -15.63 1.08 12.46
N SER A 427 -16.23 2.26 12.65
CA SER A 427 -17.36 2.73 11.83
C SER A 427 -16.90 3.16 10.44
N PHE A 428 -15.67 3.66 10.31
CA PHE A 428 -15.10 3.97 9.00
C PHE A 428 -14.87 2.69 8.17
N THR A 429 -14.38 1.62 8.80
CA THR A 429 -14.22 0.32 8.15
C THR A 429 -15.57 -0.25 7.64
N GLU A 430 -16.68 0.02 8.34
CA GLU A 430 -18.02 -0.40 7.89
C GLU A 430 -18.41 0.25 6.55
N LEU A 431 -17.86 1.42 6.21
CA LEU A 431 -18.14 2.09 4.92
C LEU A 431 -17.71 1.24 3.71
N TYR A 432 -16.76 0.34 3.86
CA TYR A 432 -16.34 -0.55 2.77
C TYR A 432 -17.35 -1.67 2.47
N PHE A 433 -18.18 -2.06 3.45
CA PHE A 433 -18.97 -3.29 3.39
C PHE A 433 -20.49 -3.05 3.52
N ASP A 434 -20.92 -1.91 4.04
CA ASP A 434 -22.34 -1.64 4.33
C ASP A 434 -22.81 -0.33 3.68
N GLU A 435 -23.71 -0.45 2.69
CA GLU A 435 -24.38 0.68 2.05
C GLU A 435 -25.14 1.56 3.07
N GLN A 436 -25.71 0.95 4.13
CA GLN A 436 -26.42 1.73 5.15
C GLN A 436 -25.47 2.58 5.98
N ALA A 437 -24.24 2.13 6.20
CA ALA A 437 -23.21 2.92 6.86
C ALA A 437 -22.78 4.12 6.01
N ARG A 438 -22.78 3.98 4.65
CA ARG A 438 -22.47 5.07 3.71
C ARG A 438 -23.62 6.05 3.50
N ALA A 439 -24.87 5.65 3.74
CA ALA A 439 -26.05 6.47 3.43
C ALA A 439 -26.06 7.91 3.97
N PRO A 440 -25.46 8.25 5.13
CA PRO A 440 -25.36 9.63 5.60
C PRO A 440 -24.43 10.51 4.78
N TYR A 441 -23.44 9.93 4.11
CA TYR A 441 -22.29 10.64 3.51
C TYR A 441 -22.42 10.74 1.99
N ASP A 442 -21.99 11.87 1.42
CA ASP A 442 -21.90 12.07 -0.03
C ASP A 442 -20.62 11.47 -0.59
N ALA A 443 -19.55 11.45 0.23
CA ALA A 443 -18.25 10.85 -0.08
C ALA A 443 -17.51 10.47 1.21
N PHE A 444 -16.38 9.78 1.06
CA PHE A 444 -15.40 9.60 2.13
C PHE A 444 -13.98 9.70 1.57
N ILE A 445 -13.05 10.15 2.40
CA ILE A 445 -11.63 10.23 2.03
C ILE A 445 -10.97 8.92 2.43
N VAL A 446 -10.25 8.30 1.49
CA VAL A 446 -9.73 6.94 1.67
C VAL A 446 -8.33 6.80 1.11
N GLN A 447 -7.50 6.01 1.83
CA GLN A 447 -6.26 5.46 1.30
C GLN A 447 -6.50 4.00 0.92
N GLU A 448 -6.11 3.63 -0.30
CA GLU A 448 -6.20 2.26 -0.81
C GLU A 448 -4.90 1.85 -1.53
N TYR A 449 -4.70 0.56 -1.78
CA TYR A 449 -3.43 0.03 -2.31
C TYR A 449 -3.60 -1.06 -3.40
N GLY A 450 -4.81 -1.26 -3.93
CA GLY A 450 -5.08 -2.24 -5.00
C GLY A 450 -4.62 -3.66 -4.65
N ALA A 451 -4.83 -4.10 -3.39
CA ALA A 451 -4.35 -5.37 -2.84
C ALA A 451 -2.83 -5.59 -2.99
N GLY A 452 -2.05 -4.56 -3.31
CA GLY A 452 -0.59 -4.66 -3.54
C GLY A 452 -0.22 -5.45 -4.81
N VAL A 453 -1.18 -5.70 -5.68
CA VAL A 453 -0.98 -6.40 -6.96
C VAL A 453 -0.50 -5.42 -8.02
N ALA A 454 0.57 -5.78 -8.71
CA ALA A 454 1.08 -4.96 -9.82
C ALA A 454 0.28 -5.22 -11.09
N ASP A 455 -0.99 -4.87 -11.05
CA ASP A 455 -1.90 -4.94 -12.20
C ASP A 455 -2.97 -3.85 -12.11
N PRO A 456 -3.01 -2.93 -13.08
CA PRO A 456 -3.99 -1.85 -13.09
C PRO A 456 -5.45 -2.31 -13.07
N VAL A 457 -5.74 -3.51 -13.60
CA VAL A 457 -7.09 -4.05 -13.63
C VAL A 457 -7.71 -4.19 -12.24
N VAL A 458 -6.90 -4.43 -11.20
CA VAL A 458 -7.40 -4.59 -9.82
C VAL A 458 -8.06 -3.29 -9.35
N SER A 459 -7.34 -2.17 -9.43
CA SER A 459 -7.91 -0.87 -9.02
C SER A 459 -9.00 -0.37 -9.96
N MET A 460 -8.89 -0.65 -11.26
CA MET A 460 -9.88 -0.20 -12.25
C MET A 460 -11.21 -0.96 -12.15
N SER A 461 -11.18 -2.26 -11.84
CA SER A 461 -12.37 -3.08 -11.68
C SER A 461 -13.28 -2.62 -10.54
N GLU A 462 -12.73 -1.94 -9.53
CA GLU A 462 -13.51 -1.39 -8.42
C GLU A 462 -14.57 -0.38 -8.86
N PHE A 463 -14.40 0.24 -10.02
CA PHE A 463 -15.28 1.27 -10.57
C PHE A 463 -16.19 0.75 -11.70
N THR A 464 -16.33 -0.56 -11.85
CA THR A 464 -17.25 -1.19 -12.81
C THR A 464 -18.56 -1.61 -12.15
N PRO A 465 -19.67 -1.71 -12.89
CA PRO A 465 -21.00 -1.98 -12.32
C PRO A 465 -21.14 -3.28 -11.53
N LEU A 466 -20.27 -4.26 -11.77
CA LEU A 466 -20.32 -5.55 -11.07
C LEU A 466 -19.53 -5.57 -9.76
N SER A 467 -18.74 -4.54 -9.51
CA SER A 467 -17.92 -4.44 -8.30
C SER A 467 -18.74 -4.04 -7.08
N ALA A 468 -18.56 -4.75 -5.98
CA ALA A 468 -19.10 -4.36 -4.67
C ALA A 468 -18.46 -3.06 -4.13
N TYR A 469 -17.34 -2.64 -4.70
CA TYR A 469 -16.62 -1.41 -4.35
C TYR A 469 -17.00 -0.21 -5.22
N ASN A 470 -17.92 -0.36 -6.18
CA ASN A 470 -18.40 0.74 -7.03
C ASN A 470 -19.43 1.61 -6.29
N TYR A 471 -19.02 2.21 -5.18
CA TYR A 471 -19.93 2.98 -4.30
C TYR A 471 -20.58 4.18 -4.99
N GLY A 472 -19.89 4.82 -5.93
CA GLY A 472 -20.42 5.96 -6.70
C GLY A 472 -21.36 5.57 -7.85
N ASN A 473 -21.73 4.29 -7.97
CA ASN A 473 -22.57 3.77 -9.07
C ASN A 473 -22.07 4.17 -10.46
N ASN A 474 -20.73 4.18 -10.65
CA ASN A 474 -20.16 4.46 -11.95
C ASN A 474 -20.60 3.40 -12.96
N ASP A 475 -21.14 3.83 -14.10
CA ASP A 475 -21.64 2.97 -15.19
C ASP A 475 -20.93 3.27 -16.53
N ASP A 476 -19.69 3.78 -16.47
CA ASP A 476 -18.88 4.09 -17.63
C ASP A 476 -18.67 2.84 -18.50
N PRO A 477 -19.26 2.81 -19.73
CA PRO A 477 -19.17 1.64 -20.59
C PRO A 477 -17.77 1.46 -21.17
N VAL A 478 -16.96 2.53 -21.31
CA VAL A 478 -15.60 2.44 -21.85
C VAL A 478 -14.71 1.77 -20.80
N LEU A 479 -14.78 2.21 -19.55
CA LEU A 479 -14.02 1.59 -18.46
C LEU A 479 -14.42 0.12 -18.27
N THR A 480 -15.73 -0.16 -18.22
CA THR A 480 -16.27 -1.51 -18.04
C THR A 480 -15.80 -2.45 -19.14
N GLN A 481 -15.91 -2.04 -20.41
CA GLN A 481 -15.45 -2.86 -21.53
C GLN A 481 -13.93 -3.06 -21.52
N SER A 482 -13.16 -2.02 -21.18
CA SER A 482 -11.70 -2.10 -21.08
C SER A 482 -11.27 -3.11 -20.01
N VAL A 483 -11.92 -3.13 -18.86
CA VAL A 483 -11.64 -4.08 -17.77
C VAL A 483 -12.02 -5.51 -18.18
N ASP A 484 -13.22 -5.72 -18.75
CA ASP A 484 -13.69 -7.05 -19.16
C ASP A 484 -12.83 -7.66 -20.25
N ASP A 485 -12.46 -6.86 -21.27
CA ASP A 485 -11.58 -7.31 -22.34
C ASP A 485 -10.16 -7.59 -21.84
N ALA A 486 -9.62 -6.73 -20.95
CA ALA A 486 -8.31 -6.91 -20.36
C ALA A 486 -8.21 -8.18 -19.50
N LEU A 487 -9.24 -8.51 -18.72
CA LEU A 487 -9.31 -9.74 -17.95
C LEU A 487 -9.30 -11.01 -18.84
N SER A 488 -9.64 -10.86 -20.12
CA SER A 488 -9.67 -11.95 -21.09
C SER A 488 -8.46 -11.94 -22.04
N ALA A 489 -7.64 -10.89 -22.03
CA ALA A 489 -6.47 -10.74 -22.88
C ALA A 489 -5.24 -11.40 -22.21
N MET A 490 -4.69 -12.43 -22.87
CA MET A 490 -3.50 -13.16 -22.38
C MET A 490 -2.17 -12.54 -22.82
N ASP A 491 -2.19 -11.61 -23.78
CA ASP A 491 -1.02 -10.84 -24.22
C ASP A 491 -0.89 -9.55 -23.40
N ASP A 492 0.25 -9.34 -22.75
CA ASP A 492 0.50 -8.23 -21.84
C ASP A 492 0.41 -6.85 -22.52
N ASP A 493 0.88 -6.71 -23.77
CA ASP A 493 0.81 -5.43 -24.49
C ASP A 493 -0.62 -5.11 -24.91
N ALA A 494 -1.36 -6.08 -25.45
CA ALA A 494 -2.77 -5.90 -25.79
C ALA A 494 -3.60 -5.56 -24.53
N ARG A 495 -3.30 -6.20 -23.41
CA ARG A 495 -3.93 -5.94 -22.13
C ARG A 495 -3.65 -4.53 -21.63
N ALA A 496 -2.39 -4.06 -21.72
CA ALA A 496 -2.00 -2.71 -21.36
C ALA A 496 -2.76 -1.66 -22.20
N GLU A 497 -2.84 -1.83 -23.53
CA GLU A 497 -3.57 -0.91 -24.43
C GLU A 497 -5.05 -0.77 -24.05
N LEU A 498 -5.71 -1.88 -23.68
CA LEU A 498 -7.10 -1.87 -23.22
C LEU A 498 -7.25 -1.07 -21.92
N LEU A 499 -6.39 -1.34 -20.92
CA LEU A 499 -6.47 -0.67 -19.63
C LEU A 499 -6.04 0.80 -19.70
N ILE A 500 -5.11 1.18 -20.58
CA ILE A 500 -4.77 2.57 -20.86
C ILE A 500 -6.01 3.34 -21.37
N THR A 501 -6.81 2.69 -22.24
CA THR A 501 -8.09 3.27 -22.71
C THR A 501 -9.05 3.49 -21.55
N GLY A 502 -9.18 2.50 -20.65
CA GLY A 502 -10.00 2.62 -19.44
C GLY A 502 -9.48 3.68 -18.47
N GLN A 503 -8.15 3.80 -18.29
CA GLN A 503 -7.54 4.85 -17.47
C GLN A 503 -7.90 6.26 -17.99
N GLN A 504 -7.83 6.49 -19.30
CA GLN A 504 -8.23 7.77 -19.86
C GLN A 504 -9.70 8.08 -19.57
N SER A 505 -10.58 7.08 -19.68
CA SER A 505 -12.00 7.24 -19.33
C SER A 505 -12.20 7.58 -17.84
N MET A 506 -11.41 6.98 -16.93
CA MET A 506 -11.45 7.34 -15.50
C MET A 506 -11.01 8.79 -15.26
N VAL A 507 -9.97 9.25 -15.97
CA VAL A 507 -9.51 10.65 -15.85
C VAL A 507 -10.58 11.61 -16.35
N ASP A 508 -11.27 11.29 -17.45
CA ASP A 508 -12.29 12.15 -18.04
C ASP A 508 -13.59 12.19 -17.20
N ASN A 509 -13.99 11.06 -16.59
CA ASN A 509 -15.25 10.89 -15.88
C ASN A 509 -15.17 11.01 -14.37
N LEU A 510 -13.96 10.97 -13.78
CA LEU A 510 -13.70 11.12 -12.34
C LEU A 510 -14.63 10.25 -11.47
N PRO A 511 -14.64 8.91 -11.57
CA PRO A 511 -15.43 8.06 -10.68
C PRO A 511 -14.97 8.17 -9.21
N LEU A 512 -13.77 8.64 -9.01
CA LEU A 512 -13.17 9.13 -7.75
C LEU A 512 -12.41 10.42 -8.05
N ILE A 513 -12.08 11.19 -7.01
CA ILE A 513 -11.24 12.38 -7.15
C ILE A 513 -9.85 12.05 -6.57
N PRO A 514 -8.83 11.77 -7.41
CA PRO A 514 -7.49 11.45 -6.93
C PRO A 514 -6.86 12.65 -6.22
N VAL A 515 -6.14 12.40 -5.13
CA VAL A 515 -5.43 13.43 -4.36
C VAL A 515 -3.93 13.28 -4.54
N VAL A 516 -3.36 12.20 -4.03
CA VAL A 516 -1.92 11.89 -4.18
C VAL A 516 -1.71 10.40 -4.34
N ASN A 517 -0.63 10.02 -5.02
CA ASN A 517 -0.07 8.69 -5.05
C ASN A 517 1.04 8.59 -4.00
N LEU A 518 1.00 7.57 -3.17
CA LEU A 518 1.92 7.40 -2.04
C LEU A 518 3.09 6.51 -2.45
N GLU A 519 4.29 6.91 -2.05
CA GLU A 519 5.48 6.09 -2.20
C GLU A 519 5.70 5.22 -0.96
N GLN A 520 6.25 4.04 -1.14
CA GLN A 520 6.65 3.19 -0.02
C GLN A 520 7.83 3.85 0.70
N ARG A 521 7.68 4.10 2.00
CA ARG A 521 8.75 4.61 2.85
C ARG A 521 9.45 3.45 3.50
N VAL A 522 10.77 3.42 3.45
CA VAL A 522 11.60 2.42 4.13
C VAL A 522 12.69 3.13 4.90
N TYR A 523 12.86 2.76 6.17
CA TYR A 523 14.04 3.12 6.94
C TYR A 523 14.72 1.86 7.45
N GLN A 524 16.02 1.81 7.29
CA GLN A 524 16.88 0.79 7.89
C GLN A 524 18.11 1.46 8.50
N ASN A 525 18.57 0.98 9.68
CA ASN A 525 19.79 1.49 10.28
C ASN A 525 21.03 1.03 9.50
N SER A 526 22.16 1.71 9.70
CA SER A 526 23.41 1.46 8.95
C SER A 526 24.04 0.07 9.22
N ARG A 527 23.56 -0.66 10.26
CA ARG A 527 24.01 -2.01 10.57
C ARG A 527 23.57 -3.03 9.52
N ILE A 528 22.46 -2.75 8.82
CA ILE A 528 21.87 -3.63 7.82
C ILE A 528 21.63 -2.91 6.49
N THR A 529 21.53 -3.70 5.42
CA THR A 529 21.10 -3.26 4.10
C THR A 529 20.50 -4.44 3.34
N GLY A 530 19.87 -4.21 2.18
CA GLY A 530 19.29 -5.25 1.32
C GLY A 530 17.77 -5.44 1.47
N ALA A 531 17.08 -4.55 2.19
CA ALA A 531 15.61 -4.61 2.27
C ALA A 531 14.97 -4.24 0.93
N THR A 532 13.87 -4.94 0.56
CA THR A 532 13.00 -4.55 -0.54
C THR A 532 12.36 -3.20 -0.24
N ALA A 533 12.44 -2.26 -1.17
CA ALA A 533 11.91 -0.91 -0.98
C ALA A 533 10.51 -0.72 -1.57
N SER A 534 10.14 -1.53 -2.58
CA SER A 534 8.82 -1.48 -3.21
C SER A 534 7.74 -2.19 -2.39
N LEU A 535 6.46 -1.98 -2.77
CA LEU A 535 5.32 -2.66 -2.16
C LEU A 535 5.32 -4.18 -2.42
N ALA A 536 6.17 -4.68 -3.33
CA ALA A 536 6.39 -6.13 -3.49
C ALA A 536 6.73 -6.83 -2.16
N ARG A 537 7.24 -6.09 -1.16
CA ARG A 537 7.50 -6.59 0.21
C ARG A 537 6.32 -7.31 0.85
N LEU A 538 5.11 -7.06 0.40
CA LEU A 538 3.92 -7.77 0.90
C LEU A 538 3.93 -9.25 0.50
N TYR A 539 4.59 -9.60 -0.62
CA TYR A 539 4.53 -10.94 -1.21
C TYR A 539 5.89 -11.48 -1.66
N TYR A 540 6.91 -10.64 -1.66
CA TYR A 540 8.30 -10.98 -1.95
C TYR A 540 9.05 -11.26 -0.64
N PRO A 541 9.95 -12.27 -0.57
CA PRO A 541 10.72 -12.58 0.66
C PRO A 541 11.77 -11.50 0.95
N TRP A 542 11.31 -10.33 1.33
CA TRP A 542 12.04 -9.06 1.44
C TRP A 542 13.22 -9.09 2.40
N ALA A 543 13.18 -9.99 3.41
CA ALA A 543 14.26 -10.10 4.38
C ALA A 543 15.36 -11.06 3.94
N ALA A 544 15.13 -11.88 2.90
CA ALA A 544 16.10 -12.89 2.46
C ALA A 544 17.43 -12.27 1.97
N ARG A 545 17.38 -11.07 1.41
CA ARG A 545 18.55 -10.35 0.91
C ARG A 545 19.15 -9.34 1.89
N ILE A 546 18.54 -9.20 3.07
CA ILE A 546 19.11 -8.36 4.14
C ILE A 546 20.37 -9.04 4.65
N GLY A 547 21.41 -8.23 4.83
CA GLY A 547 22.69 -8.63 5.41
C GLY A 547 23.36 -7.44 6.09
N ALA A 548 24.60 -7.64 6.52
CA ALA A 548 25.38 -6.58 7.13
C ALA A 548 25.49 -5.37 6.20
N GLY A 549 25.36 -4.16 6.74
CA GLY A 549 25.69 -2.90 6.08
C GLY A 549 27.23 -2.75 5.89
N GLU A 550 27.65 -1.67 5.24
CA GLU A 550 29.09 -1.35 5.07
C GLU A 550 29.74 -0.85 6.36
#